data_b96cb00039652ce1f0a7298053bf9bf3
#
_entry.id   b96cb00039652ce1f0a7298053bf9bf3
#
_cell.length_a   1.000
_cell.length_b   1.000
_cell.length_c   1.000
_cell.angle_alpha   90.00
_cell.angle_beta   90.00
_cell.angle_gamma   90.00
#
_symmetry.space_group_name_H-M   'P 1'
#
loop_
_entity.id
_entity.type
_entity.pdbx_description
1 polymer ?
#
loop_
_entity_poly.entity_id
_entity_poly.type
_entity_poly.pdbx_seq_one_letter_code
_entity_poly.pdbx_strand_id
1 'polypeptide(L)'
;MKINKLSFIAFAIIASAVVLFASCTIKCEQKPEKPQKLVETRNPEGIDVERLARIDSAFQRNVDAGLLPQAVVMVVHKGEIAHYKAYGWRDIENQIPCERDDIFRMASQTKAIAVVAVMTLWEQGYFQLDEPIKKYIPAFANMKVLKEYDPATGTY
;
A
#
# COMPACT_ATOMS: atom_id res chain seq x y z
N MET A 1 6.10 60.64 32.38
CA MET A 1 5.27 59.40 32.37
C MET A 1 6.19 58.20 32.63
N LYS A 2 6.21 57.67 33.89
CA LYS A 2 7.10 56.56 34.26
C LYS A 2 6.45 55.23 33.83
N ILE A 3 7.00 54.61 32.81
CA ILE A 3 6.57 53.28 32.39
C ILE A 3 7.07 52.29 33.40
N ASN A 4 6.15 51.56 34.04
CA ASN A 4 6.41 50.62 35.10
C ASN A 4 7.23 49.42 34.57
N LYS A 5 8.35 49.08 35.21
CA LYS A 5 9.21 47.92 34.84
C LYS A 5 8.40 46.61 34.65
N LEU A 6 7.27 46.48 35.37
CA LEU A 6 6.39 45.31 35.26
C LEU A 6 5.70 45.23 33.86
N SER A 7 5.34 46.37 33.25
CA SER A 7 4.74 46.43 31.91
C SER A 7 5.72 46.01 30.80
N PHE A 8 7.01 46.29 30.98
CA PHE A 8 8.05 45.92 30.02
C PHE A 8 8.32 44.40 30.03
N ILE A 9 8.30 43.79 31.22
CA ILE A 9 8.49 42.35 31.38
C ILE A 9 7.29 41.59 30.82
N ALA A 10 6.05 42.04 31.05
CA ALA A 10 4.86 41.45 30.49
C ALA A 10 4.84 41.52 28.96
N PHE A 11 5.28 42.65 28.37
CA PHE A 11 5.35 42.79 26.90
C PHE A 11 6.43 41.88 26.28
N ALA A 12 7.58 41.70 26.95
CA ALA A 12 8.63 40.80 26.50
C ALA A 12 8.21 39.31 26.53
N ILE A 13 7.46 38.90 27.56
CA ILE A 13 6.94 37.53 27.67
C ILE A 13 5.89 37.24 26.57
N ILE A 14 4.99 38.19 26.29
CA ILE A 14 3.97 38.04 25.23
C ILE A 14 4.65 38.00 23.86
N ALA A 15 5.65 38.85 23.60
CA ALA A 15 6.40 38.85 22.34
C ALA A 15 7.17 37.54 22.13
N SER A 16 7.76 36.96 23.19
CA SER A 16 8.47 35.67 23.09
C SER A 16 7.51 34.49 22.88
N ALA A 17 6.32 34.53 23.46
CA ALA A 17 5.29 33.51 23.25
C ALA A 17 4.77 33.53 21.80
N VAL A 18 4.56 34.70 21.21
CA VAL A 18 4.11 34.84 19.82
C VAL A 18 5.17 34.32 18.84
N VAL A 19 6.47 34.52 19.12
CA VAL A 19 7.56 33.98 18.28
C VAL A 19 7.65 32.46 18.39
N LEU A 20 7.41 31.89 19.57
CA LEU A 20 7.38 30.43 19.78
C LEU A 20 6.18 29.77 19.08
N PHE A 21 5.01 30.42 19.04
CA PHE A 21 3.85 29.90 18.30
C PHE A 21 4.01 30.04 16.78
N ALA A 22 4.69 31.06 16.29
CA ALA A 22 4.95 31.22 14.84
C ALA A 22 5.94 30.19 14.29
N SER A 23 6.82 29.62 15.15
CA SER A 23 7.76 28.58 14.74
C SER A 23 7.14 27.17 14.61
N CYS A 24 5.92 26.96 15.12
CA CYS A 24 5.25 25.65 15.08
C CYS A 24 4.37 25.44 13.84
N THR A 25 4.29 26.40 12.92
CA THR A 25 3.60 26.23 11.63
C THR A 25 4.57 25.96 10.48
N ILE A 26 5.59 25.10 10.69
CA ILE A 26 6.18 24.41 9.54
C ILE A 26 5.16 23.37 9.10
N LYS A 27 4.18 23.78 8.31
CA LYS A 27 3.46 22.88 7.46
C LYS A 27 4.49 22.18 6.59
N CYS A 28 4.79 20.94 6.93
CA CYS A 28 5.44 20.01 6.01
C CYS A 28 4.43 19.77 4.89
N GLU A 29 4.30 20.74 3.98
CA GLU A 29 3.56 20.60 2.74
C GLU A 29 4.40 19.68 1.86
N GLN A 30 4.37 18.39 2.16
CA GLN A 30 4.88 17.39 1.23
C GLN A 30 3.98 17.49 -0.01
N LYS A 31 4.46 18.31 -0.97
CA LYS A 31 3.88 18.33 -2.30
C LYS A 31 3.83 16.88 -2.77
N PRO A 32 2.64 16.35 -3.13
CA PRO A 32 2.56 14.97 -3.58
C PRO A 32 3.57 14.78 -4.71
N GLU A 33 4.57 13.97 -4.46
CA GLU A 33 5.59 13.64 -5.44
C GLU A 33 4.85 13.03 -6.63
N LYS A 34 5.05 13.59 -7.82
CA LYS A 34 4.42 13.05 -9.03
C LYS A 34 4.82 11.57 -9.12
N PRO A 35 3.87 10.67 -9.41
CA PRO A 35 4.20 9.26 -9.53
C PRO A 35 5.37 9.08 -10.48
N GLN A 36 6.47 8.56 -9.94
CA GLN A 36 7.68 8.33 -10.70
C GLN A 36 7.37 7.29 -11.79
N LYS A 37 7.55 7.66 -13.04
CA LYS A 37 7.39 6.71 -14.15
C LYS A 37 8.53 5.71 -14.09
N LEU A 38 8.21 4.44 -13.84
CA LEU A 38 9.19 3.37 -13.87
C LEU A 38 9.75 3.21 -15.28
N VAL A 39 11.06 3.09 -15.39
CA VAL A 39 11.78 2.90 -16.65
C VAL A 39 12.29 1.47 -16.71
N GLU A 40 12.03 0.79 -17.81
CA GLU A 40 12.57 -0.55 -18.06
C GLU A 40 14.04 -0.42 -18.49
N THR A 41 14.94 -1.13 -17.81
CA THR A 41 16.37 -1.12 -18.11
C THR A 41 16.89 -2.54 -18.35
N ARG A 42 17.85 -2.67 -19.28
CA ARG A 42 18.50 -3.95 -19.56
C ARG A 42 19.67 -4.26 -18.63
N ASN A 43 20.23 -3.25 -17.99
CA ASN A 43 21.40 -3.37 -17.10
C ASN A 43 21.13 -2.60 -15.79
N PRO A 44 20.24 -3.12 -14.91
CA PRO A 44 19.95 -2.47 -13.64
C PRO A 44 21.17 -2.52 -12.72
N GLU A 45 21.51 -1.37 -12.13
CA GLU A 45 22.64 -1.27 -11.21
C GLU A 45 22.45 -2.19 -10.00
N GLY A 46 23.46 -3.04 -9.72
CA GLY A 46 23.45 -3.93 -8.56
C GLY A 46 22.61 -5.20 -8.72
N ILE A 47 22.12 -5.49 -9.92
CA ILE A 47 21.42 -6.74 -10.23
C ILE A 47 22.24 -7.56 -11.26
N ASP A 48 22.41 -8.83 -10.94
CA ASP A 48 22.99 -9.81 -11.83
C ASP A 48 21.94 -10.27 -12.86
N VAL A 49 22.08 -9.81 -14.10
CA VAL A 49 21.13 -10.09 -15.20
C VAL A 49 21.09 -11.58 -15.55
N GLU A 50 22.24 -12.30 -15.44
CA GLU A 50 22.27 -13.74 -15.70
C GLU A 50 21.45 -14.51 -14.66
N ARG A 51 21.46 -14.03 -13.41
CA ARG A 51 20.60 -14.61 -12.35
C ARG A 51 19.13 -14.30 -12.58
N LEU A 52 18.78 -13.15 -13.14
CA LEU A 52 17.39 -12.83 -13.51
C LEU A 52 16.86 -13.81 -14.57
N ALA A 53 17.68 -14.28 -15.50
CA ALA A 53 17.29 -15.26 -16.50
C ALA A 53 16.81 -16.60 -15.90
N ARG A 54 17.14 -16.89 -14.63
CA ARG A 54 16.62 -18.06 -13.91
C ARG A 54 15.13 -17.95 -13.67
N ILE A 55 14.57 -16.73 -13.56
CA ILE A 55 13.14 -16.48 -13.45
C ILE A 55 12.46 -17.00 -14.71
N ASP A 56 12.95 -16.64 -15.89
CA ASP A 56 12.42 -17.10 -17.17
C ASP A 56 12.35 -18.63 -17.21
N SER A 57 13.48 -19.28 -16.89
CA SER A 57 13.58 -20.74 -16.88
C SER A 57 12.64 -21.40 -15.87
N ALA A 58 12.44 -20.79 -14.69
CA ALA A 58 11.58 -21.33 -13.66
C ALA A 58 10.10 -21.22 -14.06
N PHE A 59 9.65 -20.07 -14.53
CA PHE A 59 8.26 -19.87 -14.92
C PHE A 59 7.91 -20.67 -16.17
N GLN A 60 8.79 -20.68 -17.18
CA GLN A 60 8.56 -21.46 -18.41
C GLN A 60 8.42 -22.95 -18.11
N ARG A 61 9.31 -23.54 -17.29
CA ARG A 61 9.18 -24.96 -16.89
C ARG A 61 7.86 -25.28 -16.22
N ASN A 62 7.33 -24.39 -15.36
CA ASN A 62 6.04 -24.61 -14.71
C ASN A 62 4.86 -24.49 -15.68
N VAL A 63 4.96 -23.61 -16.67
CA VAL A 63 3.98 -23.51 -17.75
C VAL A 63 4.00 -24.76 -18.62
N ASP A 64 5.19 -25.19 -19.06
CA ASP A 64 5.36 -26.38 -19.91
C ASP A 64 4.92 -27.66 -19.20
N ALA A 65 5.06 -27.73 -17.87
CA ALA A 65 4.59 -28.82 -17.06
C ALA A 65 3.06 -28.76 -16.74
N GLY A 66 2.35 -27.75 -17.20
CA GLY A 66 0.93 -27.55 -16.92
C GLY A 66 0.61 -27.21 -15.46
N LEU A 67 1.61 -26.87 -14.65
CA LEU A 67 1.44 -26.51 -13.24
C LEU A 67 1.00 -25.05 -13.07
N LEU A 68 1.26 -24.21 -14.08
CA LEU A 68 0.95 -22.78 -14.07
C LEU A 68 0.33 -22.41 -15.43
N PRO A 69 -0.95 -21.97 -15.48
CA PRO A 69 -1.57 -21.59 -16.74
C PRO A 69 -0.97 -20.32 -17.34
N GLN A 70 -0.74 -19.32 -16.48
CA GLN A 70 -0.20 -18.02 -16.87
C GLN A 70 0.47 -17.32 -15.68
N ALA A 71 1.42 -16.43 -15.96
CA ALA A 71 2.01 -15.53 -14.98
C ALA A 71 2.54 -14.26 -15.63
N VAL A 72 2.50 -13.17 -14.87
CA VAL A 72 3.23 -11.95 -15.19
C VAL A 72 4.18 -11.65 -14.03
N VAL A 73 5.47 -11.54 -14.32
CA VAL A 73 6.51 -11.30 -13.31
C VAL A 73 7.17 -9.98 -13.57
N MET A 74 7.21 -9.12 -12.54
CA MET A 74 7.92 -7.85 -12.55
C MET A 74 8.90 -7.79 -11.39
N VAL A 75 10.15 -7.39 -11.66
CA VAL A 75 11.14 -7.06 -10.63
C VAL A 75 11.53 -5.60 -10.79
N VAL A 76 11.35 -4.84 -9.73
CA VAL A 76 11.74 -3.41 -9.67
C VAL A 76 12.87 -3.25 -8.67
N HIS A 77 13.93 -2.56 -9.06
CA HIS A 77 15.07 -2.25 -8.20
C HIS A 77 15.47 -0.78 -8.37
N LYS A 78 15.64 -0.06 -7.26
CA LYS A 78 16.00 1.37 -7.24
C LYS A 78 15.14 2.25 -8.19
N GLY A 79 13.84 1.91 -8.33
CA GLY A 79 12.94 2.67 -9.21
C GLY A 79 13.02 2.30 -10.69
N GLU A 80 13.82 1.29 -11.07
CA GLU A 80 13.93 0.77 -12.43
C GLU A 80 13.34 -0.64 -12.54
N ILE A 81 12.66 -0.91 -13.65
CA ILE A 81 12.15 -2.25 -13.96
C ILE A 81 13.30 -3.08 -14.52
N ALA A 82 13.81 -4.01 -13.71
CA ALA A 82 14.90 -4.92 -14.08
C ALA A 82 14.40 -6.14 -14.86
N HIS A 83 13.16 -6.54 -14.66
CA HIS A 83 12.52 -7.67 -15.32
C HIS A 83 11.02 -7.45 -15.42
N TYR A 84 10.41 -7.69 -16.58
CA TYR A 84 8.99 -7.61 -16.77
C TYR A 84 8.56 -8.48 -17.94
N LYS A 85 8.06 -9.68 -17.64
CA LYS A 85 7.67 -10.68 -18.66
C LYS A 85 6.38 -11.38 -18.29
N ALA A 86 5.67 -11.82 -19.32
CA ALA A 86 4.51 -12.70 -19.27
C ALA A 86 4.91 -14.11 -19.71
N TYR A 87 4.28 -15.13 -19.13
CA TYR A 87 4.47 -16.55 -19.40
C TYR A 87 3.15 -17.25 -19.48
N GLY A 88 3.06 -18.28 -20.36
CA GLY A 88 1.89 -19.13 -20.49
C GLY A 88 0.77 -18.51 -21.31
N TRP A 89 -0.46 -18.95 -21.01
CA TRP A 89 -1.61 -18.72 -21.86
C TRP A 89 -2.74 -18.05 -21.07
N ARG A 90 -3.23 -16.92 -21.58
CA ARG A 90 -4.47 -16.28 -21.09
C ARG A 90 -5.69 -17.15 -21.37
N ASP A 91 -5.66 -17.86 -22.49
CA ASP A 91 -6.65 -18.84 -22.89
C ASP A 91 -5.92 -20.06 -23.46
N ILE A 92 -5.93 -21.17 -22.73
CA ILE A 92 -5.22 -22.39 -23.09
C ILE A 92 -5.89 -23.07 -24.29
N GLU A 93 -7.23 -23.07 -24.33
CA GLU A 93 -8.01 -23.77 -25.37
C GLU A 93 -7.80 -23.13 -26.73
N ASN A 94 -7.79 -21.80 -26.78
CA ASN A 94 -7.60 -21.01 -27.99
C ASN A 94 -6.13 -20.64 -28.24
N GLN A 95 -5.21 -21.06 -27.38
CA GLN A 95 -3.77 -20.75 -27.44
C GLN A 95 -3.48 -19.24 -27.52
N ILE A 96 -4.24 -18.44 -26.77
CA ILE A 96 -3.99 -17.01 -26.66
C ILE A 96 -2.93 -16.77 -25.60
N PRO A 97 -1.77 -16.19 -25.95
CA PRO A 97 -0.68 -16.00 -25.02
C PRO A 97 -1.05 -14.99 -23.92
N CYS A 98 -0.44 -15.14 -22.75
CA CYS A 98 -0.49 -14.16 -21.68
C CYS A 98 0.29 -12.90 -22.07
N GLU A 99 -0.29 -11.73 -21.78
CA GLU A 99 0.32 -10.43 -22.01
C GLU A 99 0.68 -9.74 -20.69
N ARG A 100 1.62 -8.79 -20.73
CA ARG A 100 2.12 -8.12 -19.52
C ARG A 100 1.07 -7.25 -18.81
N ASP A 101 0.04 -6.83 -19.51
CA ASP A 101 -1.06 -5.99 -19.04
C ASP A 101 -2.37 -6.76 -18.81
N ASP A 102 -2.32 -8.09 -18.83
CA ASP A 102 -3.46 -8.92 -18.47
C ASP A 102 -3.95 -8.66 -17.05
N ILE A 103 -5.28 -8.73 -16.87
CA ILE A 103 -5.92 -8.49 -15.58
C ILE A 103 -6.05 -9.79 -14.81
N PHE A 104 -5.49 -9.81 -13.59
CA PHE A 104 -5.51 -10.95 -12.68
C PHE A 104 -6.47 -10.76 -11.51
N ARG A 105 -7.11 -11.84 -11.06
CA ARG A 105 -7.85 -11.85 -9.80
C ARG A 105 -6.87 -11.88 -8.64
N MET A 106 -6.86 -10.83 -7.85
CA MET A 106 -5.90 -10.68 -6.73
C MET A 106 -6.32 -11.38 -5.45
N ALA A 107 -7.58 -11.83 -5.34
CA ALA A 107 -8.14 -12.49 -4.16
C ALA A 107 -7.75 -11.74 -2.85
N SER A 108 -7.16 -12.42 -1.88
CA SER A 108 -6.81 -11.82 -0.57
C SER A 108 -5.77 -10.70 -0.61
N GLN A 109 -5.01 -10.53 -1.68
CA GLN A 109 -4.10 -9.40 -1.83
C GLN A 109 -4.84 -8.06 -1.86
N THR A 110 -6.13 -8.07 -2.24
CA THR A 110 -7.04 -6.92 -2.14
C THR A 110 -7.09 -6.33 -0.73
N LYS A 111 -6.87 -7.16 0.33
CA LYS A 111 -6.86 -6.69 1.72
C LYS A 111 -5.81 -5.60 1.96
N ALA A 112 -4.62 -5.75 1.39
CA ALA A 112 -3.55 -4.76 1.56
C ALA A 112 -3.97 -3.40 0.96
N ILE A 113 -4.57 -3.40 -0.22
CA ILE A 113 -5.04 -2.18 -0.90
C ILE A 113 -6.19 -1.54 -0.12
N ALA A 114 -7.17 -2.36 0.34
CA ALA A 114 -8.29 -1.87 1.14
C ALA A 114 -7.83 -1.26 2.46
N VAL A 115 -6.86 -1.89 3.15
CA VAL A 115 -6.29 -1.36 4.39
C VAL A 115 -5.59 -0.02 4.16
N VAL A 116 -4.78 0.11 3.11
CA VAL A 116 -4.13 1.38 2.76
C VAL A 116 -5.18 2.46 2.51
N ALA A 117 -6.25 2.17 1.78
CA ALA A 117 -7.35 3.12 1.56
C ALA A 117 -8.03 3.54 2.87
N VAL A 118 -8.24 2.61 3.81
CA VAL A 118 -8.78 2.93 5.14
C VAL A 118 -7.79 3.79 5.94
N MET A 119 -6.49 3.52 5.86
CA MET A 119 -5.47 4.31 6.57
C MET A 119 -5.40 5.75 6.08
N THR A 120 -5.78 6.07 4.84
CA THR A 120 -5.88 7.47 4.39
C THR A 120 -6.98 8.24 5.13
N LEU A 121 -8.05 7.56 5.53
CA LEU A 121 -9.11 8.16 6.37
C LEU A 121 -8.63 8.35 7.81
N TRP A 122 -7.83 7.42 8.33
CA TRP A 122 -7.21 7.57 9.66
C TRP A 122 -6.26 8.77 9.71
N GLU A 123 -5.41 8.97 8.69
CA GLU A 123 -4.54 10.15 8.57
C GLU A 123 -5.32 11.47 8.56
N GLN A 124 -6.54 11.46 8.02
CA GLN A 124 -7.46 12.60 8.00
C GLN A 124 -8.25 12.76 9.31
N GLY A 125 -8.07 11.87 10.29
CA GLY A 125 -8.71 11.94 11.62
C GLY A 125 -10.16 11.48 11.66
N TYR A 126 -10.65 10.74 10.67
CA TYR A 126 -12.02 10.25 10.65
C TYR A 126 -12.30 9.18 11.71
N PHE A 127 -11.29 8.45 12.15
CA PHE A 127 -11.40 7.43 13.20
C PHE A 127 -10.07 7.21 13.91
N GLN A 128 -10.11 6.54 15.08
CA GLN A 128 -8.93 6.09 15.82
C GLN A 128 -8.79 4.57 15.68
N LEU A 129 -7.54 4.05 15.74
CA LEU A 129 -7.26 2.63 15.55
C LEU A 129 -7.82 1.73 16.67
N ASP A 130 -8.03 2.28 17.86
CA ASP A 130 -8.59 1.61 19.03
C ASP A 130 -10.11 1.71 19.14
N GLU A 131 -10.77 2.42 18.22
CA GLU A 131 -12.22 2.54 18.21
C GLU A 131 -12.89 1.23 17.73
N PRO A 132 -13.95 0.77 18.41
CA PRO A 132 -14.65 -0.44 18.03
C PRO A 132 -15.40 -0.25 16.70
N ILE A 133 -15.24 -1.21 15.78
CA ILE A 133 -15.89 -1.19 14.46
C ILE A 133 -17.41 -1.00 14.51
N LYS A 134 -18.07 -1.45 15.59
CA LYS A 134 -19.52 -1.28 15.81
C LYS A 134 -19.96 0.19 15.84
N LYS A 135 -19.04 1.13 16.09
CA LYS A 135 -19.31 2.57 16.03
C LYS A 135 -19.65 3.01 14.61
N TYR A 136 -19.05 2.39 13.61
CA TYR A 136 -19.20 2.72 12.20
C TYR A 136 -20.13 1.76 11.47
N ILE A 137 -20.14 0.49 11.88
CA ILE A 137 -20.97 -0.57 11.29
C ILE A 137 -21.73 -1.25 12.42
N PRO A 138 -22.97 -0.79 12.75
CA PRO A 138 -23.74 -1.30 13.89
C PRO A 138 -24.01 -2.81 13.84
N ALA A 139 -24.04 -3.42 12.66
CA ALA A 139 -24.21 -4.87 12.51
C ALA A 139 -23.13 -5.70 13.24
N PHE A 140 -21.95 -5.11 13.51
CA PHE A 140 -20.87 -5.77 14.26
C PHE A 140 -21.03 -5.67 15.79
N ALA A 141 -22.11 -5.05 16.31
CA ALA A 141 -22.28 -4.88 17.76
C ALA A 141 -22.41 -6.21 18.52
N ASN A 142 -23.04 -7.21 17.92
CA ASN A 142 -23.35 -8.51 18.51
C ASN A 142 -22.72 -9.69 17.76
N MET A 143 -21.52 -9.51 17.25
CA MET A 143 -20.82 -10.58 16.55
C MET A 143 -20.49 -11.72 17.50
N LYS A 144 -20.74 -12.94 17.03
CA LYS A 144 -20.42 -14.18 17.75
C LYS A 144 -19.37 -14.95 16.95
N VAL A 145 -18.55 -15.70 17.68
CA VAL A 145 -17.60 -16.63 17.05
C VAL A 145 -18.31 -17.97 16.88
N LEU A 146 -18.30 -18.50 15.66
CA LEU A 146 -18.80 -19.83 15.40
C LEU A 146 -17.91 -20.84 16.16
N LYS A 147 -18.49 -21.56 17.10
CA LYS A 147 -17.78 -22.54 17.93
C LYS A 147 -17.85 -23.94 17.33
N GLU A 148 -19.01 -24.32 16.85
CA GLU A 148 -19.28 -25.61 16.28
C GLU A 148 -20.37 -25.48 15.23
N TYR A 149 -20.30 -26.24 14.16
CA TYR A 149 -21.30 -26.30 13.11
C TYR A 149 -21.70 -27.74 12.85
N ASP A 150 -22.99 -28.03 12.97
CA ASP A 150 -23.55 -29.32 12.60
C ASP A 150 -24.07 -29.27 11.17
N PRO A 151 -23.39 -29.93 10.20
CA PRO A 151 -23.82 -29.92 8.81
C PRO A 151 -25.13 -30.68 8.55
N ALA A 152 -25.56 -31.59 9.48
CA ALA A 152 -26.78 -32.38 9.33
C ALA A 152 -28.03 -31.53 9.64
N THR A 153 -27.93 -30.63 10.60
CA THR A 153 -29.04 -29.76 11.05
C THR A 153 -28.93 -28.33 10.57
N GLY A 154 -27.74 -27.92 10.09
CA GLY A 154 -27.45 -26.52 9.73
C GLY A 154 -27.39 -25.57 10.92
N THR A 155 -27.30 -26.11 12.16
CA THR A 155 -27.26 -25.32 13.40
C THR A 155 -25.84 -25.03 13.85
N TYR A 156 -25.66 -23.92 14.61
CA TYR A 156 -24.40 -23.45 15.16
C TYR A 156 -24.59 -22.71 16.48
#